data_85f1224dd8b4f9e28dae347dbfed38ef
#
_entry.id   85f1224dd8b4f9e28dae347dbfed38ef
#
_cell.length_a   1.000
_cell.length_b   1.000
_cell.length_c   1.000
_cell.angle_alpha   90.00
_cell.angle_beta   90.00
_cell.angle_gamma   90.00
#
_symmetry.space_group_name_H-M   'P 1'
#
loop_
_entity.id
_entity.type
_entity.pdbx_description
1 polymer ?
#
loop_
_entity_poly.entity_id
_entity_poly.type
_entity_poly.pdbx_seq_one_letter_code
_entity_poly.pdbx_strand_id
1 'polypeptide(L)'
;MRFNPKPIRIEPAFDHPGKIRTMFERCAPYRALATYAPEGIKDEAHEQAMRPVDPWFRGDWALGGEPLVDGADLILHNKRFLEAAKDAFGTSCVNPEFVAVNINGPMPACTTHVDNPSFYGATRVDYPLPFLRVMGGSGLFEAWRVVRASTLSWFYEGAGGSFDYWPEGLDGPMRSEQSPFGNVALCSDNDQMYHRIGTIGNGTEEMPRISASAKIQPDGEGNWIILENGEIRATYPRHAIRFSVLWKAEVRNGNPGVDHLTLDRIMEIFTADLRHRGIDFQVPSDPLTDTPWILLLQRVHANPTDSGGKQ
;
A
#
# COMPACT_ATOMS: atom_id res chain seq x y z
N MET A 1 5.95 -22.46 -9.66
CA MET A 1 6.92 -21.62 -8.94
C MET A 1 6.46 -20.18 -9.18
N ARG A 2 6.04 -19.44 -8.15
CA ARG A 2 5.64 -18.04 -8.32
C ARG A 2 6.88 -17.24 -8.74
N PHE A 3 6.77 -16.43 -9.78
CA PHE A 3 7.82 -15.51 -10.18
C PHE A 3 7.90 -14.41 -9.09
N ASN A 4 9.00 -14.35 -8.38
CA ASN A 4 9.24 -13.29 -7.40
C ASN A 4 10.43 -12.46 -7.92
N PRO A 5 10.18 -11.27 -8.46
CA PRO A 5 11.24 -10.43 -9.00
C PRO A 5 12.18 -10.00 -7.88
N LYS A 6 13.49 -10.00 -8.17
CA LYS A 6 14.47 -9.48 -7.21
C LYS A 6 14.30 -7.96 -7.12
N PRO A 7 14.24 -7.40 -5.91
CA PRO A 7 14.19 -5.95 -5.75
C PRO A 7 15.40 -5.27 -6.37
N ILE A 8 15.16 -4.16 -7.09
CA ILE A 8 16.20 -3.34 -7.71
C ILE A 8 16.28 -2.01 -7.00
N ARG A 9 17.44 -1.70 -6.42
CA ARG A 9 17.76 -0.40 -5.84
C ARG A 9 18.16 0.57 -6.93
N ILE A 10 17.53 1.74 -6.94
CA ILE A 10 17.71 2.80 -7.95
C ILE A 10 18.41 3.98 -7.27
N GLU A 11 19.57 4.36 -7.78
CA GLU A 11 20.33 5.50 -7.27
C GLU A 11 21.12 6.17 -8.43
N PRO A 12 20.86 7.46 -8.72
CA PRO A 12 19.83 8.33 -8.13
C PRO A 12 18.41 7.97 -8.60
N ALA A 13 17.41 8.16 -7.72
CA ALA A 13 15.99 7.92 -8.06
C ALA A 13 15.41 9.02 -8.95
N PHE A 14 15.80 10.28 -8.71
CA PHE A 14 15.31 11.46 -9.43
C PHE A 14 16.48 12.33 -9.90
N ASP A 15 16.33 12.95 -11.07
CA ASP A 15 17.29 13.94 -11.56
C ASP A 15 17.23 15.24 -10.76
N HIS A 16 16.04 15.60 -10.27
CA HIS A 16 15.77 16.82 -9.53
C HIS A 16 14.96 16.55 -8.24
N PRO A 17 15.54 15.91 -7.21
CA PRO A 17 14.81 15.54 -5.99
C PRO A 17 14.23 16.75 -5.24
N GLY A 18 14.82 17.94 -5.41
CA GLY A 18 14.31 19.19 -4.85
C GLY A 18 12.91 19.55 -5.38
N LYS A 19 12.61 19.28 -6.65
CA LYS A 19 11.26 19.49 -7.20
C LYS A 19 10.22 18.63 -6.49
N ILE A 20 10.56 17.37 -6.21
CA ILE A 20 9.66 16.47 -5.49
C ILE A 20 9.45 16.94 -4.05
N ARG A 21 10.51 17.42 -3.39
CA ARG A 21 10.41 18.00 -2.02
C ARG A 21 9.44 19.18 -1.99
N THR A 22 9.50 20.08 -2.97
CA THR A 22 8.58 21.22 -3.08
C THR A 22 7.13 20.78 -3.34
N MET A 23 6.92 19.70 -4.08
CA MET A 23 5.57 19.18 -4.33
C MET A 23 4.88 18.73 -3.04
N PHE A 24 5.60 18.15 -2.06
CA PHE A 24 4.98 17.77 -0.78
C PHE A 24 4.31 18.94 -0.09
N GLU A 25 4.94 20.11 -0.07
CA GLU A 25 4.37 21.31 0.56
C GLU A 25 3.23 21.89 -0.27
N ARG A 26 3.42 22.01 -1.58
CA ARG A 26 2.43 22.59 -2.49
C ARG A 26 1.13 21.78 -2.57
N CYS A 27 1.21 20.46 -2.48
CA CYS A 27 0.04 19.57 -2.60
C CYS A 27 -0.66 19.31 -1.26
N ALA A 28 -0.22 19.90 -0.16
CA ALA A 28 -0.91 19.83 1.13
C ALA A 28 -2.26 20.57 1.08
N PRO A 29 -3.22 20.24 1.96
CA PRO A 29 -3.16 19.28 3.05
C PRO A 29 -3.37 17.82 2.61
N TYR A 30 -2.80 16.89 3.39
CA TYR A 30 -2.96 15.44 3.19
C TYR A 30 -3.89 14.85 4.24
N ARG A 31 -4.68 13.85 3.85
CA ARG A 31 -5.66 13.19 4.71
C ARG A 31 -5.07 11.96 5.38
N ALA A 32 -5.56 11.61 6.56
CA ALA A 32 -5.18 10.37 7.21
C ALA A 32 -5.42 9.15 6.29
N LEU A 33 -4.49 8.19 6.30
CA LEU A 33 -4.58 6.98 5.46
C LEU A 33 -5.88 6.21 5.69
N ALA A 34 -6.40 6.23 6.92
CA ALA A 34 -7.66 5.59 7.28
C ALA A 34 -8.86 6.05 6.43
N THR A 35 -8.84 7.28 5.89
CA THR A 35 -9.88 7.77 4.96
C THR A 35 -9.88 7.07 3.60
N TYR A 36 -8.77 6.43 3.22
CA TYR A 36 -8.64 5.68 1.97
C TYR A 36 -8.91 4.19 2.16
N ALA A 37 -9.11 3.72 3.40
CA ALA A 37 -9.61 2.38 3.65
C ALA A 37 -11.06 2.31 3.15
N PRO A 38 -11.44 1.30 2.35
CA PRO A 38 -12.84 1.10 2.05
C PRO A 38 -13.58 0.94 3.36
N GLU A 39 -14.70 1.65 3.46
CA GLU A 39 -15.58 1.58 4.60
C GLU A 39 -15.85 0.11 4.95
N GLY A 40 -15.49 -0.29 6.15
CA GLY A 40 -16.00 -1.49 6.76
C GLY A 40 -17.53 -1.40 6.83
N ILE A 41 -18.18 -2.48 7.11
CA ILE A 41 -19.64 -2.62 7.27
C ILE A 41 -20.19 -1.35 7.94
N LYS A 42 -21.22 -0.77 7.35
CA LYS A 42 -21.74 0.59 7.63
C LYS A 42 -21.94 0.93 9.12
N ASP A 43 -22.14 -0.06 9.99
CA ASP A 43 -22.31 0.14 11.43
C ASP A 43 -20.97 0.32 12.17
N GLU A 44 -19.87 -0.14 11.60
CA GLU A 44 -18.51 0.07 12.15
C GLU A 44 -17.86 1.37 11.68
N ALA A 45 -18.35 1.99 10.60
CA ALA A 45 -17.74 3.19 10.04
C ALA A 45 -17.75 4.37 11.03
N HIS A 46 -18.82 4.50 11.83
CA HIS A 46 -18.91 5.56 12.83
C HIS A 46 -17.98 5.31 14.02
N GLU A 47 -17.89 4.08 14.51
CA GLU A 47 -16.94 3.70 15.57
C GLU A 47 -15.50 3.74 15.09
N GLN A 48 -15.22 3.33 13.83
CA GLN A 48 -13.88 3.42 13.23
C GLN A 48 -13.44 4.87 13.03
N ALA A 49 -14.35 5.78 12.67
CA ALA A 49 -14.05 7.20 12.54
C ALA A 49 -13.62 7.85 13.86
N MET A 50 -14.00 7.26 15.01
CA MET A 50 -13.69 7.74 16.36
C MET A 50 -12.48 7.02 16.98
N ARG A 51 -11.98 5.95 16.37
CA ARG A 51 -10.80 5.24 16.88
C ARG A 51 -9.54 6.04 16.60
N PRO A 52 -8.59 6.10 17.52
CA PRO A 52 -7.27 6.65 17.25
C PRO A 52 -6.60 5.92 16.08
N VAL A 53 -6.02 6.68 15.16
CA VAL A 53 -5.28 6.16 14.01
C VAL A 53 -3.83 6.62 14.07
N ASP A 54 -2.95 5.87 13.42
CA ASP A 54 -1.55 6.24 13.29
C ASP A 54 -1.40 7.58 12.53
N PRO A 55 -0.37 8.39 12.82
CA PRO A 55 -0.08 9.63 12.11
C PRO A 55 0.50 9.34 10.72
N TRP A 56 -0.28 8.63 9.91
CA TRP A 56 0.00 8.27 8.54
C TRP A 56 -1.01 8.93 7.61
N PHE A 57 -0.50 9.79 6.74
CA PHE A 57 -1.28 10.58 5.81
C PHE A 57 -0.90 10.23 4.37
N ARG A 58 -1.83 10.48 3.45
CA ARG A 58 -1.67 10.12 2.05
C ARG A 58 -2.26 11.18 1.13
N GLY A 59 -1.68 11.28 -0.07
CA GLY A 59 -2.23 11.97 -1.21
C GLY A 59 -1.98 11.18 -2.48
N ASP A 60 -2.97 11.12 -3.34
CA ASP A 60 -2.83 10.52 -4.66
C ASP A 60 -2.42 11.63 -5.65
N TRP A 61 -1.28 11.45 -6.32
CA TRP A 61 -0.73 12.40 -7.28
C TRP A 61 -0.93 11.98 -8.74
N ALA A 62 -1.13 10.68 -9.00
CA ALA A 62 -1.58 10.17 -10.28
C ALA A 62 -2.44 8.91 -10.08
N LEU A 63 -3.44 8.72 -10.93
CA LEU A 63 -4.36 7.58 -10.88
C LEU A 63 -4.78 7.20 -12.30
N GLY A 64 -4.81 5.88 -12.58
CA GLY A 64 -5.20 5.35 -13.89
C GLY A 64 -4.28 5.80 -15.04
N GLY A 65 -3.03 6.14 -14.74
CA GLY A 65 -2.07 6.65 -15.72
C GLY A 65 -2.16 8.16 -15.96
N GLU A 66 -3.04 8.88 -15.25
CA GLU A 66 -3.23 10.31 -15.41
C GLU A 66 -2.73 11.08 -14.18
N PRO A 67 -1.92 12.17 -14.37
CA PRO A 67 -1.51 13.06 -13.31
C PRO A 67 -2.72 13.80 -12.69
N LEU A 68 -2.80 13.84 -11.36
CA LEU A 68 -3.82 14.58 -10.61
C LEU A 68 -3.31 15.92 -10.08
N VAL A 69 -1.99 16.11 -10.02
CA VAL A 69 -1.34 17.33 -9.56
C VAL A 69 -0.21 17.72 -10.49
N ASP A 70 0.08 19.01 -10.58
CA ASP A 70 1.17 19.53 -11.41
C ASP A 70 2.51 18.87 -11.05
N GLY A 71 3.25 18.39 -12.06
CA GLY A 71 4.57 17.78 -11.90
C GLY A 71 4.52 16.29 -11.52
N ALA A 72 3.35 15.69 -11.32
CA ALA A 72 3.23 14.27 -11.05
C ALA A 72 3.67 13.41 -12.25
N ASP A 73 3.57 13.95 -13.46
CA ASP A 73 4.09 13.37 -14.70
C ASP A 73 5.58 13.04 -14.64
N LEU A 74 6.38 13.85 -13.93
CA LEU A 74 7.82 13.63 -13.72
C LEU A 74 8.10 12.34 -12.93
N ILE A 75 7.15 11.94 -12.09
CA ILE A 75 7.25 10.71 -11.29
C ILE A 75 6.59 9.57 -12.03
N LEU A 76 5.38 9.79 -12.56
CA LEU A 76 4.59 8.79 -13.28
C LEU A 76 5.39 8.20 -14.44
N HIS A 77 6.08 9.06 -15.21
CA HIS A 77 6.88 8.67 -16.37
C HIS A 77 8.40 8.67 -16.08
N ASN A 78 8.79 8.43 -14.82
CA ASN A 78 10.21 8.37 -14.46
C ASN A 78 10.89 7.20 -15.18
N LYS A 79 11.83 7.53 -16.06
CA LYS A 79 12.53 6.55 -16.89
C LYS A 79 13.28 5.50 -16.09
N ARG A 80 13.89 5.89 -14.96
CA ARG A 80 14.64 4.96 -14.09
C ARG A 80 13.71 3.94 -13.42
N PHE A 81 12.49 4.36 -13.05
CA PHE A 81 11.47 3.46 -12.47
C PHE A 81 10.96 2.49 -13.52
N LEU A 82 10.70 2.99 -14.74
CA LEU A 82 10.30 2.16 -15.88
C LEU A 82 11.36 1.12 -16.25
N GLU A 83 12.62 1.52 -16.33
CA GLU A 83 13.74 0.62 -16.65
C GLU A 83 13.92 -0.43 -15.55
N ALA A 84 13.95 -0.01 -14.28
CA ALA A 84 14.04 -0.95 -13.15
C ALA A 84 12.88 -1.95 -13.12
N ALA A 85 11.66 -1.50 -13.42
CA ALA A 85 10.50 -2.40 -13.52
C ALA A 85 10.64 -3.39 -14.68
N LYS A 86 11.08 -2.95 -15.85
CA LYS A 86 11.35 -3.84 -17.00
C LYS A 86 12.40 -4.89 -16.66
N ASP A 87 13.48 -4.48 -16.02
CA ASP A 87 14.58 -5.36 -15.63
C ASP A 87 14.15 -6.36 -14.53
N ALA A 88 13.47 -5.87 -13.49
CA ALA A 88 13.02 -6.71 -12.38
C ALA A 88 12.03 -7.80 -12.85
N PHE A 89 11.14 -7.44 -13.75
CA PHE A 89 10.05 -8.33 -14.20
C PHE A 89 10.35 -9.02 -15.54
N GLY A 90 11.46 -8.72 -16.19
CA GLY A 90 11.87 -9.36 -17.46
C GLY A 90 10.90 -9.08 -18.61
N THR A 91 10.31 -7.89 -18.69
CA THR A 91 9.32 -7.51 -19.71
C THR A 91 9.55 -6.09 -20.22
N SER A 92 9.16 -5.85 -21.46
CA SER A 92 9.16 -4.49 -22.04
C SER A 92 7.83 -3.76 -21.83
N CYS A 93 6.77 -4.46 -21.40
CA CYS A 93 5.42 -3.92 -21.27
C CYS A 93 5.15 -3.54 -19.81
N VAL A 94 5.43 -2.28 -19.47
CA VAL A 94 5.22 -1.67 -18.16
C VAL A 94 4.41 -0.40 -18.35
N ASN A 95 3.20 -0.37 -17.77
CA ASN A 95 2.26 0.74 -17.87
C ASN A 95 2.14 1.44 -16.52
N PRO A 96 2.68 2.67 -16.35
CA PRO A 96 2.49 3.44 -15.14
C PRO A 96 1.02 3.72 -14.88
N GLU A 97 0.56 3.47 -13.65
CA GLU A 97 -0.85 3.63 -13.29
C GLU A 97 -1.07 4.60 -12.15
N PHE A 98 -0.09 4.69 -11.25
CA PHE A 98 -0.37 5.26 -9.95
C PHE A 98 0.85 5.91 -9.31
N VAL A 99 0.63 7.10 -8.73
CA VAL A 99 1.59 7.76 -7.85
C VAL A 99 0.84 8.22 -6.60
N ALA A 100 1.28 7.75 -5.45
CA ALA A 100 0.84 8.26 -4.17
C ALA A 100 2.00 8.73 -3.33
N VAL A 101 1.73 9.63 -2.41
CA VAL A 101 2.68 10.02 -1.38
C VAL A 101 2.16 9.62 -0.01
N ASN A 102 3.07 9.13 0.83
CA ASN A 102 2.79 8.86 2.21
C ASN A 102 3.63 9.80 3.07
N ILE A 103 3.01 10.32 4.11
CA ILE A 103 3.59 11.27 5.05
C ILE A 103 3.33 10.72 6.43
N ASN A 104 4.41 10.38 7.13
CA ASN A 104 4.33 9.75 8.43
C ASN A 104 4.96 10.66 9.48
N GLY A 105 4.24 10.92 10.56
CA GLY A 105 4.82 11.42 11.80
C GLY A 105 5.56 10.32 12.56
N PRO A 106 6.19 10.64 13.70
CA PRO A 106 6.74 9.63 14.60
C PRO A 106 5.67 8.61 15.01
N MET A 107 6.01 7.32 14.85
CA MET A 107 5.09 6.21 15.13
C MET A 107 5.86 4.89 15.32
N PRO A 108 5.29 3.88 16.01
CA PRO A 108 5.84 2.54 16.07
C PRO A 108 6.00 1.91 14.69
N ALA A 109 6.77 0.84 14.61
CA ALA A 109 6.87 0.05 13.38
C ALA A 109 5.50 -0.49 12.96
N CYS A 110 5.23 -0.45 11.66
CA CYS A 110 4.03 -1.04 11.09
C CYS A 110 4.09 -2.57 11.14
N THR A 111 2.93 -3.20 11.12
CA THR A 111 2.84 -4.65 10.93
C THR A 111 3.44 -5.04 9.59
N THR A 112 4.20 -6.14 9.57
CA THR A 112 4.73 -6.72 8.32
C THR A 112 3.59 -7.23 7.47
N HIS A 113 3.55 -6.84 6.20
CA HIS A 113 2.45 -7.13 5.28
C HIS A 113 2.93 -7.21 3.83
N VAL A 114 2.05 -7.63 2.95
CA VAL A 114 2.11 -7.42 1.51
C VAL A 114 1.03 -6.41 1.12
N ASP A 115 1.19 -5.72 0.00
CA ASP A 115 0.16 -4.83 -0.53
C ASP A 115 -1.09 -5.61 -0.95
N ASN A 116 -2.22 -4.91 -1.04
CA ASN A 116 -3.48 -5.55 -1.41
C ASN A 116 -3.43 -5.97 -2.89
N PRO A 117 -3.76 -7.23 -3.20
CA PRO A 117 -3.76 -7.72 -4.57
C PRO A 117 -4.91 -7.10 -5.38
N SER A 118 -4.74 -7.15 -6.71
CA SER A 118 -5.81 -6.88 -7.66
C SER A 118 -5.84 -7.97 -8.71
N PHE A 119 -7.00 -8.16 -9.31
CA PHE A 119 -7.21 -9.17 -10.33
C PHE A 119 -7.94 -8.52 -11.52
N TYR A 120 -7.76 -9.05 -12.72
CA TYR A 120 -8.54 -8.63 -13.88
C TYR A 120 -10.03 -8.89 -13.62
N GLY A 121 -10.82 -7.81 -13.53
CA GLY A 121 -12.24 -7.83 -13.18
C GLY A 121 -12.55 -7.81 -11.68
N ALA A 122 -11.53 -7.80 -10.79
CA ALA A 122 -11.76 -7.65 -9.36
C ALA A 122 -10.71 -6.73 -8.73
N THR A 123 -11.07 -5.47 -8.56
CA THR A 123 -10.21 -4.43 -8.02
C THR A 123 -10.82 -3.81 -6.77
N ARG A 124 -10.03 -3.01 -6.05
CA ARG A 124 -10.52 -2.28 -4.86
C ARG A 124 -11.63 -1.25 -5.16
N VAL A 125 -11.90 -0.95 -6.41
CA VAL A 125 -13.02 -0.07 -6.81
C VAL A 125 -14.34 -0.80 -6.64
N ASP A 126 -14.35 -2.10 -6.97
CA ASP A 126 -15.59 -2.90 -7.04
C ASP A 126 -15.72 -3.91 -5.90
N TYR A 127 -14.60 -4.24 -5.22
CA TYR A 127 -14.54 -5.30 -4.21
C TYR A 127 -13.93 -4.80 -2.91
N PRO A 128 -14.50 -5.18 -1.75
CA PRO A 128 -13.94 -4.86 -0.43
C PRO A 128 -12.53 -5.46 -0.23
N LEU A 129 -11.64 -4.72 0.44
CA LEU A 129 -10.27 -5.19 0.69
C LEU A 129 -10.20 -6.54 1.42
N PRO A 130 -11.03 -6.83 2.44
CA PRO A 130 -11.02 -8.15 3.07
C PRO A 130 -11.27 -9.29 2.08
N PHE A 131 -12.17 -9.08 1.12
CA PHE A 131 -12.48 -10.07 0.09
C PHE A 131 -11.31 -10.25 -0.89
N LEU A 132 -10.71 -9.17 -1.37
CA LEU A 132 -9.52 -9.23 -2.24
C LEU A 132 -8.32 -9.90 -1.55
N ARG A 133 -8.13 -9.64 -0.25
CA ARG A 133 -7.08 -10.32 0.54
C ARG A 133 -7.30 -11.82 0.60
N VAL A 134 -8.53 -12.25 0.80
CA VAL A 134 -8.87 -13.70 0.77
C VAL A 134 -8.60 -14.30 -0.61
N MET A 135 -9.00 -13.61 -1.69
CA MET A 135 -8.68 -14.04 -3.05
C MET A 135 -7.16 -14.21 -3.22
N GLY A 136 -6.38 -13.23 -2.77
CA GLY A 136 -4.91 -13.28 -2.84
C GLY A 136 -4.29 -14.39 -2.00
N GLY A 137 -4.75 -14.57 -0.77
CA GLY A 137 -4.27 -15.61 0.16
C GLY A 137 -4.61 -17.03 -0.30
N SER A 138 -5.75 -17.21 -0.97
CA SER A 138 -6.22 -18.52 -1.41
C SER A 138 -5.34 -19.17 -2.49
N GLY A 139 -4.66 -18.35 -3.33
CA GLY A 139 -3.94 -18.83 -4.50
C GLY A 139 -4.82 -19.33 -5.65
N LEU A 140 -6.15 -19.34 -5.49
CA LEU A 140 -7.09 -19.85 -6.50
C LEU A 140 -7.21 -18.93 -7.72
N PHE A 141 -6.83 -17.67 -7.58
CA PHE A 141 -7.04 -16.62 -8.58
C PHE A 141 -5.73 -16.13 -9.23
N GLU A 142 -4.63 -16.86 -9.10
CA GLU A 142 -3.32 -16.45 -9.64
C GLU A 142 -3.32 -16.25 -11.16
N ALA A 143 -4.17 -16.96 -11.90
CA ALA A 143 -4.30 -16.78 -13.35
C ALA A 143 -4.85 -15.39 -13.75
N TRP A 144 -5.56 -14.73 -12.85
CA TRP A 144 -6.14 -13.40 -13.05
C TRP A 144 -5.42 -12.30 -12.29
N ARG A 145 -4.34 -12.61 -11.57
CA ARG A 145 -3.61 -11.61 -10.79
C ARG A 145 -3.03 -10.53 -11.70
N VAL A 146 -3.30 -9.30 -11.37
CA VAL A 146 -2.62 -8.15 -11.98
C VAL A 146 -1.23 -8.04 -11.34
N VAL A 147 -0.20 -8.25 -12.13
CA VAL A 147 1.19 -8.08 -11.67
C VAL A 147 1.54 -6.60 -11.68
N ARG A 148 2.08 -6.10 -10.57
CA ARG A 148 2.46 -4.70 -10.41
C ARG A 148 3.90 -4.52 -9.95
N ALA A 149 4.64 -3.72 -10.68
CA ALA A 149 5.87 -3.15 -10.17
C ALA A 149 5.53 -2.02 -9.20
N SER A 150 6.10 -2.06 -8.00
CA SER A 150 6.01 -1.01 -6.99
C SER A 150 7.39 -0.39 -6.80
N THR A 151 7.50 0.94 -6.93
CA THR A 151 8.74 1.65 -6.62
C THR A 151 8.49 2.64 -5.49
N LEU A 152 9.22 2.49 -4.38
CA LEU A 152 9.21 3.43 -3.28
C LEU A 152 10.49 4.24 -3.26
N SER A 153 10.35 5.55 -3.08
CA SER A 153 11.46 6.46 -2.80
C SER A 153 11.16 7.26 -1.53
N TRP A 154 12.22 7.68 -0.82
CA TRP A 154 12.08 8.27 0.50
C TRP A 154 12.79 9.62 0.60
N PHE A 155 12.22 10.49 1.43
CA PHE A 155 12.73 11.83 1.74
C PHE A 155 12.66 12.03 3.26
N TYR A 156 13.61 11.43 3.97
CA TYR A 156 13.67 11.43 5.42
C TYR A 156 15.12 11.39 5.90
N GLU A 157 15.42 12.17 6.92
CA GLU A 157 16.75 12.31 7.50
C GLU A 157 16.74 12.11 9.03
N GLY A 158 15.56 11.87 9.60
CA GLY A 158 15.36 11.64 11.03
C GLY A 158 15.77 10.24 11.49
N ALA A 159 15.59 9.98 12.76
CA ALA A 159 15.90 8.70 13.38
C ALA A 159 14.89 7.61 12.97
N GLY A 160 15.34 6.39 12.77
CA GLY A 160 14.51 5.25 12.39
C GLY A 160 13.87 5.39 11.01
N GLY A 161 12.62 4.97 10.87
CA GLY A 161 11.85 5.10 9.63
C GLY A 161 12.35 4.25 8.48
N SER A 162 13.05 3.14 8.77
CA SER A 162 13.53 2.19 7.77
C SER A 162 12.41 1.67 6.88
N PHE A 163 12.78 1.09 5.75
CA PHE A 163 11.94 0.22 4.96
C PHE A 163 12.54 -1.19 5.01
N ASP A 164 11.92 -2.04 5.83
CA ASP A 164 12.34 -3.42 5.99
C ASP A 164 11.56 -4.31 5.02
N TYR A 165 12.23 -5.26 4.36
CA TYR A 165 11.61 -6.12 3.36
C TYR A 165 12.24 -7.53 3.31
N TRP A 166 11.46 -8.51 2.87
CA TRP A 166 11.83 -9.93 2.81
C TRP A 166 11.67 -10.46 1.37
N PRO A 167 12.69 -10.30 0.52
CA PRO A 167 12.61 -10.69 -0.89
C PRO A 167 12.49 -12.21 -1.10
N GLU A 168 12.88 -13.00 -0.12
CA GLU A 168 12.88 -14.48 -0.15
C GLU A 168 11.76 -15.06 0.75
N GLY A 169 10.81 -14.21 1.20
CA GLY A 169 9.76 -14.58 2.16
C GLY A 169 10.23 -14.43 3.61
N LEU A 170 9.29 -14.57 4.56
CA LEU A 170 9.54 -14.32 5.98
C LEU A 170 10.55 -15.27 6.62
N ASP A 171 10.75 -16.44 6.05
CA ASP A 171 11.79 -17.40 6.49
C ASP A 171 13.18 -17.02 5.99
N GLY A 172 13.27 -16.10 5.03
CA GLY A 172 14.51 -15.60 4.48
C GLY A 172 15.06 -14.39 5.24
N PRO A 173 16.28 -13.93 4.87
CA PRO A 173 16.91 -12.80 5.53
C PRO A 173 16.16 -11.49 5.24
N MET A 174 15.88 -10.72 6.30
CA MET A 174 15.41 -9.35 6.18
C MET A 174 16.49 -8.46 5.58
N ARG A 175 16.09 -7.59 4.65
CA ARG A 175 16.87 -6.46 4.15
C ARG A 175 16.22 -5.16 4.58
N SER A 176 16.98 -4.08 4.55
CA SER A 176 16.49 -2.79 5.04
C SER A 176 17.14 -1.62 4.30
N GLU A 177 16.34 -0.69 3.85
CA GLU A 177 16.80 0.65 3.48
C GLU A 177 16.67 1.55 4.72
N GLN A 178 17.74 2.31 5.01
CA GLN A 178 17.88 3.07 6.25
C GLN A 178 17.92 4.59 6.00
N SER A 179 17.41 5.37 6.96
CA SER A 179 17.66 6.81 7.04
C SER A 179 19.14 7.08 7.43
N PRO A 180 19.76 8.18 6.91
CA PRO A 180 19.21 9.16 5.98
C PRO A 180 19.10 8.62 4.55
N PHE A 181 17.93 8.80 3.95
CA PHE A 181 17.71 8.38 2.57
C PHE A 181 18.28 9.42 1.60
N GLY A 182 19.26 9.03 0.80
CA GLY A 182 19.85 9.90 -0.23
C GLY A 182 19.28 9.57 -1.60
N ASN A 183 18.30 10.30 -2.11
CA ASN A 183 17.80 10.19 -3.50
C ASN A 183 17.79 8.74 -4.06
N VAL A 184 17.27 7.81 -3.29
CA VAL A 184 17.18 6.39 -3.61
C VAL A 184 15.73 5.94 -3.74
N ALA A 185 15.53 4.86 -4.50
CA ALA A 185 14.28 4.13 -4.56
C ALA A 185 14.53 2.63 -4.61
N LEU A 186 13.51 1.85 -4.29
CA LEU A 186 13.49 0.40 -4.42
C LEU A 186 12.30 -0.01 -5.29
N CYS A 187 12.58 -0.70 -6.40
CA CYS A 187 11.58 -1.32 -7.26
C CYS A 187 11.42 -2.79 -6.88
N SER A 188 10.18 -3.24 -6.65
CA SER A 188 9.85 -4.60 -6.19
C SER A 188 8.41 -4.96 -6.50
N ASP A 189 8.03 -6.21 -6.24
CA ASP A 189 6.63 -6.66 -6.21
C ASP A 189 6.10 -6.60 -4.77
N ASN A 190 5.58 -5.45 -4.35
CA ASN A 190 5.07 -5.30 -2.99
C ASN A 190 3.74 -6.05 -2.76
N ASP A 191 3.06 -6.49 -3.82
CA ASP A 191 1.85 -7.30 -3.71
C ASP A 191 2.20 -8.76 -3.31
N GLN A 192 3.51 -9.14 -3.36
CA GLN A 192 3.99 -10.48 -2.97
C GLN A 192 5.19 -10.42 -2.00
N MET A 193 5.97 -9.35 -1.99
CA MET A 193 7.10 -9.20 -1.09
C MET A 193 6.66 -8.62 0.25
N TYR A 194 6.89 -9.35 1.33
CA TYR A 194 6.65 -8.85 2.68
C TYR A 194 7.52 -7.65 2.99
N HIS A 195 6.91 -6.63 3.56
CA HIS A 195 7.59 -5.40 3.92
C HIS A 195 6.91 -4.68 5.09
N ARG A 196 7.62 -3.70 5.67
CA ARG A 196 7.07 -2.80 6.69
C ARG A 196 7.88 -1.50 6.75
N ILE A 197 7.29 -0.49 7.41
CA ILE A 197 8.02 0.69 7.88
C ILE A 197 8.49 0.38 9.31
N GLY A 198 9.77 0.57 9.58
CA GLY A 198 10.32 0.52 10.94
C GLY A 198 9.87 1.72 11.79
N THR A 199 10.12 1.68 13.09
CA THR A 199 9.79 2.79 13.99
C THR A 199 10.33 4.11 13.46
N ILE A 200 9.47 5.14 13.36
CA ILE A 200 9.83 6.49 12.95
C ILE A 200 10.04 7.31 14.23
N GLY A 201 11.16 8.03 14.29
CA GLY A 201 11.61 8.71 15.50
C GLY A 201 12.43 7.78 16.40
N ASN A 202 12.61 8.16 17.65
CA ASN A 202 13.40 7.41 18.64
C ASN A 202 12.57 6.35 19.40
N GLY A 203 11.29 6.21 19.08
CA GLY A 203 10.37 5.28 19.74
C GLY A 203 9.90 5.72 21.13
N THR A 204 10.25 6.92 21.54
CA THR A 204 9.84 7.53 22.82
C THR A 204 8.85 8.68 22.65
N GLU A 205 8.60 9.06 21.40
CA GLU A 205 7.67 10.14 21.05
C GLU A 205 6.23 9.67 21.32
N GLU A 206 5.46 10.52 21.99
CA GLU A 206 4.03 10.27 22.19
C GLU A 206 3.29 10.48 20.86
N MET A 207 2.52 9.48 20.43
CA MET A 207 1.68 9.62 19.24
C MET A 207 0.48 10.52 19.54
N PRO A 208 0.13 11.43 18.61
CA PRO A 208 -1.06 12.25 18.76
C PRO A 208 -2.31 11.36 18.68
N ARG A 209 -3.28 11.64 19.55
CA ARG A 209 -4.60 11.02 19.45
C ARG A 209 -5.40 11.73 18.36
N ILE A 210 -5.47 11.12 17.19
CA ILE A 210 -6.16 11.63 16.00
C ILE A 210 -7.12 10.58 15.45
N SER A 211 -8.13 11.04 14.73
CA SER A 211 -9.05 10.18 14.00
C SER A 211 -8.81 10.23 12.48
N ALA A 212 -9.60 9.50 11.72
CA ALA A 212 -9.55 9.52 10.26
C ALA A 212 -9.83 10.91 9.65
N SER A 213 -10.45 11.84 10.39
CA SER A 213 -10.70 13.21 9.91
C SER A 213 -9.47 14.12 9.92
N ALA A 214 -8.38 13.70 10.58
CA ALA A 214 -7.17 14.48 10.68
C ALA A 214 -6.50 14.73 9.33
N LYS A 215 -5.83 15.86 9.23
CA LYS A 215 -5.03 16.27 8.06
C LYS A 215 -3.66 16.73 8.52
N ILE A 216 -2.66 16.60 7.65
CA ILE A 216 -1.32 17.14 7.88
C ILE A 216 -0.97 18.16 6.80
N GLN A 217 -0.34 19.26 7.21
CA GLN A 217 0.09 20.34 6.30
C GLN A 217 1.28 21.12 6.89
N PRO A 218 2.05 21.88 6.06
CA PRO A 218 3.03 22.82 6.56
C PRO A 218 2.36 23.99 7.29
N ASP A 219 3.04 24.54 8.31
CA ASP A 219 2.60 25.71 9.06
C ASP A 219 3.07 27.04 8.43
N GLY A 220 3.94 27.00 7.42
CA GLY A 220 4.58 28.16 6.81
C GLY A 220 5.85 28.64 7.55
N GLU A 221 6.20 28.04 8.68
CA GLU A 221 7.37 28.36 9.51
C GLU A 221 8.45 27.27 9.50
N GLY A 222 8.27 26.26 8.62
CA GLY A 222 9.20 25.14 8.46
C GLY A 222 8.83 23.89 9.23
N ASN A 223 7.68 23.88 9.90
CA ASN A 223 7.13 22.68 10.55
C ASN A 223 5.94 22.11 9.78
N TRP A 224 5.53 20.93 10.21
CA TRP A 224 4.32 20.26 9.76
C TRP A 224 3.38 20.08 10.94
N ILE A 225 2.12 20.50 10.77
CA ILE A 225 1.08 20.41 11.79
C ILE A 225 0.03 19.40 11.41
N ILE A 226 -0.41 18.64 12.41
CA ILE A 226 -1.60 17.79 12.30
C ILE A 226 -2.79 18.58 12.82
N LEU A 227 -3.79 18.75 11.97
CA LEU A 227 -5.02 19.45 12.25
C LEU A 227 -6.20 18.49 12.29
N GLU A 228 -7.05 18.64 13.29
CA GLU A 228 -8.31 17.93 13.40
C GLU A 228 -9.37 18.86 13.99
N ASN A 229 -10.51 19.00 13.30
CA ASN A 229 -11.60 19.91 13.71
C ASN A 229 -11.17 21.35 13.94
N GLY A 230 -10.16 21.83 13.19
CA GLY A 230 -9.61 23.18 13.34
C GLY A 230 -8.58 23.37 14.47
N GLU A 231 -8.31 22.31 15.24
CA GLU A 231 -7.32 22.33 16.33
C GLU A 231 -6.01 21.66 15.91
N ILE A 232 -4.88 22.22 16.37
CA ILE A 232 -3.57 21.58 16.19
C ILE A 232 -3.43 20.47 17.20
N ARG A 233 -3.28 19.22 16.71
CA ARG A 233 -3.07 18.02 17.53
C ARG A 233 -1.59 17.73 17.76
N ALA A 234 -0.74 18.09 16.81
CA ALA A 234 0.71 17.95 16.92
C ALA A 234 1.43 18.90 15.97
N THR A 235 2.66 19.26 16.32
CA THR A 235 3.58 20.04 15.48
C THR A 235 4.92 19.31 15.43
N TYR A 236 5.45 19.11 14.24
CA TYR A 236 6.70 18.42 14.02
C TYR A 236 7.64 19.25 13.14
N PRO A 237 8.92 19.34 13.46
CA PRO A 237 9.89 19.92 12.55
C PRO A 237 9.98 19.06 11.27
N ARG A 238 10.29 19.70 10.13
CA ARG A 238 10.32 19.03 8.81
C ARG A 238 11.12 17.73 8.80
N HIS A 239 12.26 17.69 9.51
CA HIS A 239 13.14 16.52 9.55
C HIS A 239 12.55 15.32 10.33
N ALA A 240 11.56 15.55 11.22
CA ALA A 240 10.89 14.48 11.95
C ALA A 240 9.77 13.81 11.12
N ILE A 241 9.39 14.39 9.99
CA ILE A 241 8.36 13.84 9.10
C ILE A 241 9.00 13.01 8.00
N ARG A 242 8.59 11.76 7.90
CA ARG A 242 9.01 10.83 6.85
C ARG A 242 8.09 10.92 5.65
N PHE A 243 8.63 11.36 4.52
CA PHE A 243 7.91 11.39 3.24
C PHE A 243 8.38 10.23 2.37
N SER A 244 7.44 9.61 1.69
CA SER A 244 7.75 8.64 0.65
C SER A 244 6.82 8.80 -0.54
N VAL A 245 7.35 8.46 -1.71
CA VAL A 245 6.60 8.38 -2.96
C VAL A 245 6.47 6.93 -3.35
N LEU A 246 5.24 6.48 -3.53
CA LEU A 246 4.89 5.18 -4.08
C LEU A 246 4.47 5.36 -5.53
N TRP A 247 5.21 4.73 -6.43
CA TRP A 247 4.86 4.59 -7.84
C TRP A 247 4.45 3.14 -8.11
N LYS A 248 3.37 2.95 -8.86
CA LYS A 248 2.96 1.61 -9.31
C LYS A 248 2.73 1.59 -10.82
N ALA A 249 3.09 0.48 -11.44
CA ALA A 249 2.83 0.20 -12.84
C ALA A 249 2.32 -1.22 -13.02
N GLU A 250 1.35 -1.40 -13.91
CA GLU A 250 0.96 -2.73 -14.38
C GLU A 250 2.07 -3.31 -15.24
N VAL A 251 2.39 -4.57 -15.00
CA VAL A 251 3.39 -5.34 -15.74
C VAL A 251 2.67 -6.42 -16.54
N ARG A 252 2.79 -6.39 -17.87
CA ARG A 252 2.16 -7.36 -18.75
C ARG A 252 3.20 -8.30 -19.36
N ASN A 253 3.08 -9.57 -19.07
CA ASN A 253 3.93 -10.63 -19.62
C ASN A 253 3.24 -11.32 -20.80
N GLY A 254 2.84 -10.55 -21.82
CA GLY A 254 2.46 -11.09 -23.13
C GLY A 254 1.18 -11.96 -23.20
N ASN A 255 0.32 -11.92 -22.17
CA ASN A 255 -0.94 -12.66 -22.20
C ASN A 255 -2.13 -11.71 -22.52
N PRO A 256 -2.49 -11.48 -23.80
CA PRO A 256 -3.47 -10.47 -24.21
C PRO A 256 -4.91 -10.96 -24.13
N GLY A 257 -5.30 -11.82 -23.20
CA GLY A 257 -6.65 -12.38 -23.23
C GLY A 257 -7.06 -13.10 -21.97
N VAL A 258 -6.73 -12.56 -20.79
CA VAL A 258 -7.34 -13.10 -19.56
C VAL A 258 -8.74 -12.52 -19.49
N ASP A 259 -9.77 -13.40 -19.50
CA ASP A 259 -11.14 -13.02 -19.25
C ASP A 259 -11.24 -12.33 -17.89
N HIS A 260 -12.07 -11.28 -17.81
CA HIS A 260 -12.29 -10.59 -16.54
C HIS A 260 -13.11 -11.48 -15.60
N LEU A 261 -12.67 -11.54 -14.34
CA LEU A 261 -13.44 -12.17 -13.28
C LEU A 261 -14.76 -11.43 -13.07
N THR A 262 -15.85 -12.20 -12.98
CA THR A 262 -17.12 -11.73 -12.46
C THR A 262 -17.34 -12.25 -11.04
N LEU A 263 -18.23 -11.63 -10.28
CA LEU A 263 -18.57 -12.11 -8.94
C LEU A 263 -19.04 -13.55 -8.97
N ASP A 264 -19.90 -13.92 -9.94
CA ASP A 264 -20.38 -15.29 -10.10
C ASP A 264 -19.23 -16.28 -10.30
N ARG A 265 -18.26 -15.93 -11.15
CA ARG A 265 -17.10 -16.77 -11.39
C ARG A 265 -16.22 -16.93 -10.15
N ILE A 266 -16.03 -15.85 -9.39
CA ILE A 266 -15.29 -15.90 -8.12
C ILE A 266 -16.00 -16.82 -7.14
N MET A 267 -17.33 -16.69 -7.01
CA MET A 267 -18.14 -17.52 -6.12
C MET A 267 -18.16 -18.99 -6.54
N GLU A 268 -18.22 -19.30 -7.83
CA GLU A 268 -18.06 -20.66 -8.34
C GLU A 268 -16.75 -21.29 -7.90
N ILE A 269 -15.63 -20.55 -8.05
CA ILE A 269 -14.29 -21.04 -7.69
C ILE A 269 -14.20 -21.29 -6.18
N PHE A 270 -14.62 -20.35 -5.34
CA PHE A 270 -14.60 -20.53 -3.88
C PHE A 270 -15.49 -21.67 -3.43
N THR A 271 -16.72 -21.75 -3.93
CA THR A 271 -17.65 -22.81 -3.52
C THR A 271 -17.21 -24.18 -3.98
N ALA A 272 -16.58 -24.29 -5.15
CA ALA A 272 -15.99 -25.55 -5.62
C ALA A 272 -14.83 -26.00 -4.72
N ASP A 273 -13.95 -25.09 -4.34
CA ASP A 273 -12.83 -25.38 -3.43
C ASP A 273 -13.32 -25.78 -2.03
N LEU A 274 -14.28 -25.06 -1.46
CA LEU A 274 -14.86 -25.41 -0.16
C LEU A 274 -15.50 -26.82 -0.16
N ARG A 275 -16.25 -27.15 -1.22
CA ARG A 275 -16.82 -28.50 -1.39
C ARG A 275 -15.73 -29.57 -1.51
N HIS A 276 -14.69 -29.29 -2.29
CA HIS A 276 -13.55 -30.19 -2.43
C HIS A 276 -12.85 -30.48 -1.09
N ARG A 277 -12.80 -29.48 -0.23
CA ARG A 277 -12.26 -29.60 1.15
C ARG A 277 -13.23 -30.24 2.15
N GLY A 278 -14.46 -30.53 1.76
CA GLY A 278 -15.49 -31.09 2.64
C GLY A 278 -15.98 -30.10 3.70
N ILE A 279 -15.90 -28.81 3.43
CA ILE A 279 -16.33 -27.74 4.34
C ILE A 279 -17.82 -27.48 4.10
N ASP A 280 -18.61 -27.51 5.19
CA ASP A 280 -20.02 -27.14 5.16
C ASP A 280 -20.17 -25.62 5.17
N PHE A 281 -21.01 -25.09 4.27
CA PHE A 281 -21.24 -23.66 4.12
C PHE A 281 -22.59 -23.34 3.50
N GLN A 282 -23.05 -22.12 3.71
CA GLN A 282 -24.18 -21.51 2.99
C GLN A 282 -23.65 -20.34 2.16
N VAL A 283 -24.08 -20.27 0.90
CA VAL A 283 -23.74 -19.12 0.04
C VAL A 283 -24.65 -17.95 0.44
N PRO A 284 -24.10 -16.82 0.87
CA PRO A 284 -24.90 -15.65 1.23
C PRO A 284 -25.49 -14.96 0.00
N SER A 285 -26.55 -14.21 0.19
CA SER A 285 -27.15 -13.40 -0.88
C SER A 285 -26.26 -12.23 -1.30
N ASP A 286 -25.44 -11.73 -0.38
CA ASP A 286 -24.46 -10.67 -0.64
C ASP A 286 -23.07 -11.11 -0.13
N PRO A 287 -22.28 -11.84 -0.95
CA PRO A 287 -21.00 -12.41 -0.54
C PRO A 287 -19.92 -11.35 -0.30
N LEU A 288 -20.07 -10.13 -0.76
CA LEU A 288 -19.09 -9.07 -0.60
C LEU A 288 -19.11 -8.41 0.77
N THR A 289 -20.30 -8.40 1.41
CA THR A 289 -20.53 -7.73 2.70
C THR A 289 -20.86 -8.70 3.84
N ASP A 290 -21.15 -9.96 3.54
CA ASP A 290 -21.44 -10.98 4.55
C ASP A 290 -20.21 -11.31 5.39
N THR A 291 -20.17 -10.80 6.61
CA THR A 291 -19.04 -11.00 7.55
C THR A 291 -18.79 -12.47 7.89
N PRO A 292 -19.80 -13.31 8.24
CA PRO A 292 -19.59 -14.73 8.46
C PRO A 292 -18.95 -15.44 7.29
N TRP A 293 -19.36 -15.13 6.07
CA TRP A 293 -18.80 -15.68 4.84
C TRP A 293 -17.33 -15.27 4.65
N ILE A 294 -17.02 -13.99 4.75
CA ILE A 294 -15.64 -13.49 4.63
C ILE A 294 -14.73 -14.12 5.69
N LEU A 295 -15.20 -14.24 6.94
CA LEU A 295 -14.45 -14.89 8.01
C LEU A 295 -14.25 -16.40 7.77
N LEU A 296 -15.24 -17.09 7.19
CA LEU A 296 -15.08 -18.48 6.77
C LEU A 296 -13.97 -18.61 5.74
N LEU A 297 -14.03 -17.82 4.68
CA LEU A 297 -13.01 -17.81 3.63
C LEU A 297 -11.63 -17.45 4.18
N GLN A 298 -11.52 -16.45 5.04
CA GLN A 298 -10.26 -16.10 5.70
C GLN A 298 -9.69 -17.28 6.49
N ARG A 299 -10.50 -17.93 7.29
CA ARG A 299 -10.06 -19.09 8.10
C ARG A 299 -9.59 -20.27 7.25
N VAL A 300 -10.27 -20.52 6.11
CA VAL A 300 -9.95 -21.64 5.20
C VAL A 300 -8.71 -21.36 4.37
N HIS A 301 -8.53 -20.09 3.99
CA HIS A 301 -7.48 -19.64 3.08
C HIS A 301 -6.45 -18.72 3.75
N ALA A 302 -6.48 -18.57 5.10
CA ALA A 302 -5.49 -17.77 5.80
C ALA A 302 -4.09 -18.30 5.48
N ASN A 303 -3.23 -17.42 5.00
CA ASN A 303 -1.81 -17.68 5.13
C ASN A 303 -1.48 -17.74 6.62
N PRO A 304 -0.61 -18.64 7.06
CA PRO A 304 -0.20 -18.76 8.47
C PRO A 304 0.31 -17.44 9.09
N THR A 305 0.63 -16.47 8.26
CA THR A 305 1.19 -15.16 8.63
C THR A 305 0.14 -14.07 8.90
N ASP A 306 -1.12 -14.25 8.47
CA ASP A 306 -2.19 -13.26 8.75
C ASP A 306 -2.77 -13.37 10.17
N SER A 307 -2.39 -14.39 10.93
CA SER A 307 -2.85 -14.62 12.31
C SER A 307 -2.08 -13.83 13.39
N GLY A 308 -1.14 -12.96 13.00
CA GLY A 308 -0.27 -12.15 13.89
C GLY A 308 -0.90 -10.90 14.50
N GLY A 309 -2.21 -10.70 14.39
CA GLY A 309 -2.93 -9.54 14.93
C GLY A 309 -3.64 -9.78 16.26
N LYS A 310 -2.99 -10.52 17.19
CA LYS A 310 -3.44 -10.58 18.59
C LYS A 310 -2.22 -10.62 19.51
N GLN A 311 -1.71 -9.44 19.85
CA GLN A 311 -1.17 -9.12 21.18
C GLN A 311 -1.19 -7.61 21.37
#